data_649f955cba7bdde7acfe796f2693549e
#
_entry.id   649f955cba7bdde7acfe796f2693549e
#
_cell.length_a   1.000
_cell.length_b   1.000
_cell.length_c   1.000
_cell.angle_alpha   90.00
_cell.angle_beta   90.00
_cell.angle_gamma   90.00
#
_symmetry.space_group_name_H-M   'P 1'
#
loop_
_entity.id
_entity.type
_entity.pdbx_description
1 polymer ?
#
loop_
_entity_poly.entity_id
_entity_poly.type
_entity_poly.pdbx_seq_one_letter_code
_entity_poly.pdbx_strand_id
1 'polypeptide(L)'
;MSLAIEERLRKKAKTALVENRGIRAPKTEDLFRRVCFFGPKDFLIENYPHKEPVAAFNPGATLVGERVFIFPRLIFDYYSYVSSIGVVELAIEELLSGEAKRPLRTQIVLWPQYGWEAVKGCEDPRVLAIENGFLILYTAVGEFSEDSKESHKAVLGFAELGKDFSVRRKGFFSVRGPEGTFIPGNKDSAFIHLQEKNAAMLTRPSFWELPDARLEPLFSLLELEPPRRPLPDMCWRAEADLEELVIFEDTMEPVFVPEPWEHKVGWSTNTVRLAENEYLVGWHGVLREDRSYREGLAIVDGSGRLLAVSDYLLAPRGLWEEYGDRPLVIFGNGLLLHGEVLIWIGGVSDYCIGVFTAELGDVLPLLRRI
;
A
#
# COMPACT_ATOMS: atom_id res chain seq x y z
N MET A 1 28.41 -2.95 -4.54
CA MET A 1 27.88 -3.24 -3.19
C MET A 1 26.34 -3.40 -3.22
N SER A 2 25.56 -2.41 -3.64
CA SER A 2 24.08 -2.55 -3.74
C SER A 2 23.58 -3.65 -4.68
N LEU A 3 24.31 -3.92 -5.77
CA LEU A 3 23.97 -4.92 -6.78
C LEU A 3 23.86 -6.36 -6.22
N ALA A 4 24.68 -6.72 -5.22
CA ALA A 4 24.67 -8.08 -4.65
C ALA A 4 23.38 -8.34 -3.84
N ILE A 5 22.92 -7.36 -3.06
CA ILE A 5 21.65 -7.43 -2.31
C ILE A 5 20.49 -7.56 -3.30
N GLU A 6 20.43 -6.69 -4.28
CA GLU A 6 19.36 -6.72 -5.30
C GLU A 6 19.34 -8.03 -6.06
N GLU A 7 20.50 -8.61 -6.39
CA GLU A 7 20.59 -9.89 -7.08
C GLU A 7 20.04 -11.06 -6.26
N ARG A 8 20.36 -11.12 -4.96
CA ARG A 8 19.80 -12.15 -4.06
C ARG A 8 18.29 -12.04 -3.93
N LEU A 9 17.76 -10.83 -3.73
CA LEU A 9 16.31 -10.60 -3.66
C LEU A 9 15.62 -10.92 -4.98
N ARG A 10 16.22 -10.57 -6.11
CA ARG A 10 15.74 -10.94 -7.45
C ARG A 10 15.70 -12.44 -7.66
N LYS A 11 16.71 -13.16 -7.17
CA LYS A 11 16.73 -14.63 -7.22
C LYS A 11 15.58 -15.22 -6.39
N LYS A 12 15.34 -14.75 -5.16
CA LYS A 12 14.18 -15.14 -4.33
C LYS A 12 12.87 -14.88 -5.09
N ALA A 13 12.71 -13.70 -5.70
CA ALA A 13 11.52 -13.35 -6.49
C ALA A 13 11.31 -14.33 -7.67
N LYS A 14 12.35 -14.66 -8.44
CA LYS A 14 12.25 -15.58 -9.57
C LYS A 14 11.90 -17.01 -9.15
N THR A 15 12.46 -17.49 -8.05
CA THR A 15 12.11 -18.80 -7.47
C THR A 15 10.63 -18.82 -7.07
N ALA A 16 10.17 -17.80 -6.35
CA ALA A 16 8.77 -17.71 -5.91
C ALA A 16 7.77 -17.63 -7.07
N LEU A 17 8.11 -16.96 -8.18
CA LEU A 17 7.26 -16.93 -9.39
C LEU A 17 7.02 -18.32 -10.01
N VAL A 18 7.87 -19.29 -9.70
CA VAL A 18 7.71 -20.68 -10.16
C VAL A 18 6.99 -21.53 -9.11
N GLU A 19 7.32 -21.33 -7.83
CA GLU A 19 6.92 -22.24 -6.74
C GLU A 19 5.62 -21.84 -6.04
N ASN A 20 5.29 -20.53 -5.95
CA ASN A 20 4.22 -20.02 -5.12
C ASN A 20 2.92 -19.67 -5.88
N ARG A 21 2.71 -20.25 -7.06
CA ARG A 21 1.48 -20.11 -7.84
C ARG A 21 0.45 -21.18 -7.54
N GLY A 22 -0.79 -20.94 -7.95
CA GLY A 22 -1.88 -21.92 -7.88
C GLY A 22 -2.62 -21.93 -6.54
N ILE A 23 -2.43 -20.92 -5.71
CA ILE A 23 -3.12 -20.82 -4.41
C ILE A 23 -4.46 -20.08 -4.49
N ARG A 24 -4.73 -19.38 -5.60
CA ARG A 24 -5.95 -18.59 -5.85
C ARG A 24 -6.62 -18.99 -7.15
N ALA A 25 -7.89 -18.61 -7.34
CA ALA A 25 -8.65 -18.78 -8.57
C ALA A 25 -9.12 -17.43 -9.12
N PRO A 26 -9.38 -17.28 -10.44
CA PRO A 26 -9.91 -16.04 -11.03
C PRO A 26 -11.41 -15.85 -10.75
N LYS A 27 -11.80 -16.09 -9.49
CA LYS A 27 -13.17 -15.97 -9.03
C LYS A 27 -13.33 -14.66 -8.24
N THR A 28 -14.44 -13.95 -8.50
CA THR A 28 -14.86 -12.80 -7.72
C THR A 28 -16.16 -13.11 -7.02
N GLU A 29 -16.16 -12.95 -5.69
CA GLU A 29 -17.35 -13.07 -4.85
C GLU A 29 -17.51 -11.77 -4.07
N ASP A 30 -18.05 -10.73 -4.75
CA ASP A 30 -18.18 -9.40 -4.18
C ASP A 30 -19.23 -9.37 -3.07
N LEU A 31 -18.80 -9.54 -1.84
CA LEU A 31 -19.64 -9.58 -0.65
C LEU A 31 -19.73 -8.27 0.12
N PHE A 32 -18.87 -7.30 -0.22
CA PHE A 32 -18.84 -6.03 0.49
C PHE A 32 -19.99 -5.11 0.11
N ARG A 33 -20.76 -4.69 1.12
CA ARG A 33 -21.77 -3.65 0.97
C ARG A 33 -21.12 -2.27 0.83
N ARG A 34 -21.54 -1.48 -0.15
CA ARG A 34 -21.16 -0.07 -0.32
C ARG A 34 -21.95 0.76 0.68
N VAL A 35 -21.29 1.39 1.64
CA VAL A 35 -21.93 2.21 2.67
C VAL A 35 -22.07 3.65 2.18
N CYS A 36 -20.96 4.27 1.83
CA CYS A 36 -20.95 5.64 1.31
C CYS A 36 -19.68 5.91 0.50
N PHE A 37 -19.71 7.06 -0.21
CA PHE A 37 -18.57 7.60 -0.92
C PHE A 37 -18.32 9.03 -0.46
N PHE A 38 -17.03 9.41 -0.36
CA PHE A 38 -16.58 10.77 -0.09
C PHE A 38 -15.82 11.29 -1.32
N GLY A 39 -16.44 12.21 -2.06
CA GLY A 39 -15.81 12.89 -3.18
C GLY A 39 -14.94 14.07 -2.73
N PRO A 40 -14.14 14.67 -3.63
CA PRO A 40 -13.26 15.80 -3.28
C PRO A 40 -13.97 16.96 -2.60
N LYS A 41 -15.20 17.28 -3.01
CA LYS A 41 -16.02 18.35 -2.44
C LYS A 41 -16.53 18.09 -1.02
N ASP A 42 -16.44 16.86 -0.56
CA ASP A 42 -16.80 16.52 0.82
C ASP A 42 -15.72 16.91 1.83
N PHE A 43 -14.50 17.28 1.37
CA PHE A 43 -13.37 17.65 2.22
C PHE A 43 -13.23 19.17 2.33
N LEU A 44 -13.05 19.67 3.55
CA LEU A 44 -12.71 21.07 3.84
C LEU A 44 -11.32 21.14 4.46
N ILE A 45 -10.35 21.59 3.69
CA ILE A 45 -8.96 21.71 4.16
C ILE A 45 -8.80 22.95 5.04
N GLU A 46 -8.41 22.77 6.30
CA GLU A 46 -8.33 23.84 7.27
C GLU A 46 -7.02 24.63 7.19
N ASN A 47 -5.91 23.95 6.98
CA ASN A 47 -4.54 24.48 7.08
C ASN A 47 -3.85 24.74 5.74
N TYR A 48 -4.60 24.84 4.63
CA TYR A 48 -4.05 25.14 3.29
C TYR A 48 -4.95 26.15 2.57
N PRO A 49 -4.41 27.02 1.69
CA PRO A 49 -5.20 28.02 0.96
C PRO A 49 -6.29 27.42 0.06
N HIS A 50 -5.99 26.33 -0.67
CA HIS A 50 -6.99 25.60 -1.44
C HIS A 50 -7.83 24.74 -0.51
N LYS A 51 -9.10 25.14 -0.32
CA LYS A 51 -9.99 24.52 0.66
C LYS A 51 -10.58 23.18 0.21
N GLU A 52 -10.58 22.90 -1.07
CA GLU A 52 -11.07 21.66 -1.68
C GLU A 52 -9.97 21.03 -2.52
N PRO A 53 -9.68 19.72 -2.35
CA PRO A 53 -8.79 19.01 -3.26
C PRO A 53 -9.49 18.75 -4.59
N VAL A 54 -8.74 18.49 -5.67
CA VAL A 54 -9.31 18.04 -6.95
C VAL A 54 -9.57 16.54 -6.97
N ALA A 55 -8.83 15.77 -6.16
CA ALA A 55 -9.09 14.36 -5.88
C ALA A 55 -8.72 14.01 -4.44
N ALA A 56 -9.45 13.06 -3.83
CA ALA A 56 -9.17 12.53 -2.51
C ALA A 56 -9.44 11.01 -2.53
N PHE A 57 -8.40 10.19 -2.41
CA PHE A 57 -8.51 8.75 -2.61
C PHE A 57 -7.41 7.97 -1.85
N ASN A 58 -7.35 6.65 -1.98
CA ASN A 58 -6.37 5.75 -1.38
C ASN A 58 -6.03 6.07 0.09
N PRO A 59 -7.04 6.17 0.98
CA PRO A 59 -6.82 6.58 2.34
C PRO A 59 -6.27 5.44 3.20
N GLY A 60 -5.28 5.71 4.05
CA GLY A 60 -5.06 4.89 5.23
C GLY A 60 -6.13 5.14 6.27
N ALA A 61 -6.38 4.17 7.14
CA ALA A 61 -7.31 4.34 8.24
C ALA A 61 -6.90 3.54 9.49
N THR A 62 -7.32 4.03 10.66
CA THR A 62 -7.15 3.30 11.92
C THR A 62 -8.30 3.65 12.87
N LEU A 63 -8.60 2.71 13.78
CA LEU A 63 -9.62 2.85 14.81
C LEU A 63 -8.97 2.99 16.18
N VAL A 64 -9.34 4.02 16.93
CA VAL A 64 -8.89 4.23 18.32
C VAL A 64 -10.12 4.45 19.19
N GLY A 65 -10.49 3.46 19.99
CA GLY A 65 -11.79 3.45 20.68
C GLY A 65 -12.94 3.51 19.67
N GLU A 66 -13.84 4.49 19.82
CA GLU A 66 -14.97 4.72 18.91
C GLU A 66 -14.67 5.80 17.83
N ARG A 67 -13.40 6.16 17.64
CA ARG A 67 -12.98 7.19 16.68
C ARG A 67 -12.21 6.57 15.54
N VAL A 68 -12.66 6.82 14.32
CA VAL A 68 -11.97 6.45 13.08
C VAL A 68 -11.15 7.63 12.60
N PHE A 69 -9.87 7.40 12.40
CA PHE A 69 -8.95 8.34 11.77
C PHE A 69 -8.70 7.87 10.32
N ILE A 70 -9.13 8.68 9.36
CA ILE A 70 -8.95 8.45 7.93
C ILE A 70 -7.88 9.41 7.44
N PHE A 71 -6.88 8.87 6.74
CA PHE A 71 -5.75 9.63 6.19
C PHE A 71 -5.81 9.62 4.66
N PRO A 72 -6.61 10.51 4.03
CA PRO A 72 -6.75 10.57 2.58
C PRO A 72 -5.48 11.04 1.89
N ARG A 73 -5.16 10.44 0.74
CA ARG A 73 -4.28 11.03 -0.26
C ARG A 73 -5.03 12.16 -0.95
N LEU A 74 -4.46 13.36 -0.94
CA LEU A 74 -5.06 14.58 -1.47
C LEU A 74 -4.25 15.11 -2.65
N ILE A 75 -4.93 15.46 -3.73
CA ILE A 75 -4.37 16.10 -4.92
C ILE A 75 -5.01 17.46 -5.08
N PHE A 76 -4.20 18.50 -5.32
CA PHE A 76 -4.67 19.88 -5.52
C PHE A 76 -4.46 20.38 -6.95
N ASP A 77 -3.70 19.63 -7.76
CA ASP A 77 -3.41 19.98 -9.16
C ASP A 77 -3.15 18.70 -9.98
N TYR A 78 -3.90 18.53 -11.04
CA TYR A 78 -3.72 17.40 -11.95
C TYR A 78 -2.46 17.47 -12.82
N TYR A 79 -1.91 18.65 -13.04
CA TYR A 79 -0.75 18.80 -13.93
C TYR A 79 0.49 18.09 -13.39
N SER A 80 0.89 18.42 -12.16
CA SER A 80 2.03 17.78 -11.50
C SER A 80 1.63 16.52 -10.73
N TYR A 81 0.38 16.43 -10.32
CA TYR A 81 -0.19 15.32 -9.57
C TYR A 81 0.56 15.03 -8.27
N VAL A 82 0.97 16.10 -7.58
CA VAL A 82 1.71 16.00 -6.33
C VAL A 82 0.75 15.70 -5.19
N SER A 83 1.07 14.64 -4.45
CA SER A 83 0.23 14.12 -3.36
C SER A 83 0.66 14.67 -2.01
N SER A 84 -0.32 14.95 -1.17
CA SER A 84 -0.18 15.12 0.27
C SER A 84 -1.12 14.14 1.00
N ILE A 85 -0.92 13.97 2.30
CA ILE A 85 -1.78 13.14 3.14
C ILE A 85 -2.47 14.05 4.14
N GLY A 86 -3.80 13.97 4.18
CA GLY A 86 -4.63 14.64 5.18
C GLY A 86 -4.96 13.74 6.36
N VAL A 87 -5.71 14.28 7.33
CA VAL A 87 -6.38 13.53 8.38
C VAL A 87 -7.81 14.04 8.59
N VAL A 88 -8.73 13.10 8.73
CA VAL A 88 -10.13 13.30 9.12
C VAL A 88 -10.43 12.41 10.31
N GLU A 89 -11.15 12.93 11.28
CA GLU A 89 -11.63 12.19 12.44
C GLU A 89 -13.16 12.10 12.42
N LEU A 90 -13.70 10.89 12.54
CA LEU A 90 -15.14 10.59 12.55
C LEU A 90 -15.49 9.64 13.70
N ALA A 91 -16.73 9.66 14.16
CA ALA A 91 -17.25 8.57 14.98
C ALA A 91 -17.48 7.33 14.11
N ILE A 92 -17.22 6.15 14.64
CA ILE A 92 -17.42 4.88 13.92
C ILE A 92 -18.88 4.71 13.47
N GLU A 93 -19.85 5.14 14.30
CA GLU A 93 -21.27 5.07 13.99
C GLU A 93 -21.66 5.96 12.80
N GLU A 94 -21.08 7.17 12.69
CA GLU A 94 -21.30 8.06 11.53
C GLU A 94 -20.78 7.42 10.23
N LEU A 95 -19.67 6.70 10.33
CA LEU A 95 -19.10 6.00 9.18
C LEU A 95 -19.96 4.79 8.77
N LEU A 96 -20.40 3.97 9.72
CA LEU A 96 -21.22 2.77 9.48
C LEU A 96 -22.64 3.09 9.02
N SER A 97 -23.23 4.18 9.49
CA SER A 97 -24.54 4.64 9.00
C SER A 97 -24.46 5.29 7.62
N GLY A 98 -23.27 5.73 7.18
CA GLY A 98 -23.09 6.54 5.98
C GLY A 98 -23.56 7.99 6.12
N GLU A 99 -23.89 8.43 7.34
CA GLU A 99 -24.43 9.76 7.66
C GLU A 99 -23.37 10.73 8.21
N ALA A 100 -22.08 10.50 7.90
CA ALA A 100 -21.02 11.39 8.31
C ALA A 100 -21.30 12.84 7.88
N LYS A 101 -21.20 13.75 8.85
CA LYS A 101 -21.48 15.16 8.64
C LYS A 101 -20.47 15.78 7.66
N ARG A 102 -20.98 16.44 6.62
CA ARG A 102 -20.19 17.12 5.60
C ARG A 102 -20.25 18.64 5.74
N PRO A 103 -19.17 19.38 5.37
CA PRO A 103 -17.90 18.86 4.86
C PRO A 103 -17.05 18.23 5.97
N LEU A 104 -16.20 17.26 5.59
CA LEU A 104 -15.21 16.62 6.45
C LEU A 104 -14.06 17.61 6.71
N ARG A 105 -13.93 18.07 7.95
CA ARG A 105 -12.83 18.97 8.35
C ARG A 105 -11.52 18.19 8.30
N THR A 106 -10.59 18.67 7.50
CA THR A 106 -9.39 17.94 7.12
C THR A 106 -8.16 18.83 7.32
N GLN A 107 -7.13 18.28 7.94
CA GLN A 107 -5.81 18.92 8.03
C GLN A 107 -4.81 18.13 7.17
N ILE A 108 -3.99 18.83 6.39
CA ILE A 108 -2.83 18.21 5.73
C ILE A 108 -1.77 17.97 6.81
N VAL A 109 -1.32 16.71 6.94
CA VAL A 109 -0.34 16.28 7.95
C VAL A 109 0.99 15.85 7.35
N LEU A 110 1.00 15.33 6.11
CA LEU A 110 2.22 15.02 5.37
C LEU A 110 2.15 15.64 3.97
N TRP A 111 3.24 16.28 3.57
CA TRP A 111 3.43 16.85 2.23
C TRP A 111 4.91 16.74 1.84
N PRO A 112 5.28 16.90 0.56
CA PRO A 112 6.68 16.88 0.12
C PRO A 112 7.53 17.94 0.83
N GLN A 113 8.57 17.52 1.51
CA GLN A 113 9.51 18.38 2.22
C GLN A 113 10.98 18.09 1.87
N TYR A 114 11.21 16.94 1.20
CA TYR A 114 12.56 16.45 0.88
C TYR A 114 12.62 16.03 -0.60
N GLY A 115 13.85 15.99 -1.17
CA GLY A 115 14.07 15.59 -2.56
C GLY A 115 13.47 14.21 -2.92
N TRP A 116 13.53 13.26 -2.00
CA TRP A 116 12.95 11.92 -2.18
C TRP A 116 11.39 11.86 -2.17
N GLU A 117 10.73 13.01 -2.02
CA GLU A 117 9.27 13.19 -2.15
C GLU A 117 8.89 14.19 -3.24
N ALA A 118 9.87 14.92 -3.82
CA ALA A 118 9.61 16.15 -4.56
C ALA A 118 8.89 15.96 -5.91
N VAL A 119 8.76 14.73 -6.41
CA VAL A 119 8.19 14.48 -7.75
C VAL A 119 6.69 14.20 -7.72
N LYS A 120 6.25 13.23 -6.88
CA LYS A 120 4.82 12.89 -6.75
C LYS A 120 4.32 13.00 -5.30
N GLY A 121 5.18 13.35 -4.37
CA GLY A 121 4.84 13.59 -2.97
C GLY A 121 4.66 12.35 -2.14
N CYS A 122 3.70 12.43 -1.22
CA CYS A 122 3.36 11.41 -0.24
C CYS A 122 2.08 10.70 -0.67
N GLU A 123 2.18 9.42 -1.09
CA GLU A 123 1.08 8.63 -1.66
C GLU A 123 0.68 7.48 -0.74
N ASP A 124 -0.59 7.09 -0.79
CA ASP A 124 -1.13 5.80 -0.37
C ASP A 124 -0.69 5.35 1.05
N PRO A 125 -1.11 6.05 2.10
CA PRO A 125 -0.69 5.75 3.48
C PRO A 125 -1.30 4.44 4.01
N ARG A 126 -0.55 3.73 4.86
CA ARG A 126 -1.04 2.69 5.78
C ARG A 126 -0.69 3.14 7.18
N VAL A 127 -1.66 3.08 8.07
CA VAL A 127 -1.57 3.73 9.38
C VAL A 127 -1.69 2.70 10.50
N LEU A 128 -0.79 2.82 11.46
CA LEU A 128 -0.83 2.09 12.72
C LEU A 128 -0.94 3.08 13.87
N ALA A 129 -2.02 2.98 14.65
CA ALA A 129 -2.14 3.74 15.89
C ALA A 129 -1.20 3.19 16.96
N ILE A 130 -0.51 4.09 17.65
CA ILE A 130 0.36 3.79 18.79
C ILE A 130 -0.09 4.62 20.01
N GLU A 131 0.41 4.30 21.20
CA GLU A 131 0.01 4.98 22.43
C GLU A 131 0.11 6.51 22.35
N ASN A 132 1.15 7.01 21.69
CA ASN A 132 1.48 8.44 21.63
C ASN A 132 1.21 9.11 20.28
N GLY A 133 0.44 8.47 19.38
CA GLY A 133 0.14 9.00 18.05
C GLY A 133 -0.01 7.94 16.98
N PHE A 134 0.65 8.13 15.82
CA PHE A 134 0.46 7.29 14.65
C PHE A 134 1.81 7.02 13.95
N LEU A 135 2.00 5.80 13.48
CA LEU A 135 3.03 5.47 12.50
C LEU A 135 2.38 5.33 11.12
N ILE A 136 2.97 5.99 10.14
CA ILE A 136 2.48 5.99 8.77
C ILE A 136 3.57 5.45 7.84
N LEU A 137 3.25 4.39 7.11
CA LEU A 137 3.99 3.95 5.95
C LEU A 137 3.31 4.53 4.70
N TYR A 138 4.07 5.10 3.80
CA TYR A 138 3.53 5.69 2.58
C TYR A 138 4.50 5.51 1.40
N THR A 139 4.01 5.67 0.20
CA THR A 139 4.86 5.72 -0.98
C THR A 139 5.34 7.14 -1.17
N ALA A 140 6.65 7.35 -1.09
CA ALA A 140 7.27 8.61 -1.43
C ALA A 140 7.88 8.54 -2.83
N VAL A 141 7.62 9.53 -3.67
CA VAL A 141 8.13 9.55 -5.04
C VAL A 141 8.95 10.81 -5.27
N GLY A 142 10.25 10.62 -5.50
CA GLY A 142 11.19 11.70 -5.62
C GLY A 142 12.44 11.34 -6.41
N GLU A 143 13.41 12.24 -6.37
CA GLU A 143 14.72 12.12 -7.02
C GLU A 143 15.75 11.60 -6.02
N PHE A 144 16.55 10.62 -6.45
CA PHE A 144 17.59 9.98 -5.61
C PHE A 144 19.02 10.21 -6.09
N SER A 145 19.23 10.65 -7.33
CA SER A 145 20.54 10.95 -7.89
C SER A 145 20.42 11.75 -9.18
N GLU A 146 21.28 12.74 -9.35
CA GLU A 146 21.40 13.51 -10.60
C GLU A 146 21.91 12.65 -11.78
N ASP A 147 22.67 11.58 -11.47
CA ASP A 147 23.26 10.68 -12.48
C ASP A 147 22.39 9.45 -12.81
N SER A 148 21.28 9.26 -12.14
CA SER A 148 20.41 8.11 -12.44
C SER A 148 19.47 8.45 -13.59
N LYS A 149 19.53 7.68 -14.67
CA LYS A 149 18.53 7.74 -15.77
C LYS A 149 17.11 7.35 -15.31
N GLU A 150 16.96 6.84 -14.08
CA GLU A 150 15.70 6.72 -13.37
C GLU A 150 15.47 8.02 -12.56
N SER A 151 14.99 9.06 -13.22
CA SER A 151 14.74 10.36 -12.61
C SER A 151 13.73 10.31 -11.46
N HIS A 152 12.92 9.25 -11.37
CA HIS A 152 11.85 9.15 -10.41
C HIS A 152 11.80 7.76 -9.78
N LYS A 153 11.96 7.69 -8.46
CA LYS A 153 11.88 6.44 -7.70
C LYS A 153 10.79 6.53 -6.63
N ALA A 154 9.98 5.49 -6.57
CA ALA A 154 9.05 5.30 -5.47
C ALA A 154 9.75 4.52 -4.35
N VAL A 155 9.83 5.06 -3.15
CA VAL A 155 10.42 4.42 -1.98
C VAL A 155 9.42 4.31 -0.85
N LEU A 156 9.69 3.42 0.10
CA LEU A 156 8.87 3.27 1.30
C LEU A 156 9.18 4.41 2.28
N GLY A 157 8.32 5.42 2.31
CA GLY A 157 8.35 6.51 3.27
C GLY A 157 7.82 6.08 4.63
N PHE A 158 8.30 6.73 5.66
CA PHE A 158 7.90 6.56 7.06
C PHE A 158 7.68 7.93 7.69
N ALA A 159 6.60 8.05 8.47
CA ALA A 159 6.39 9.18 9.36
C ALA A 159 5.86 8.72 10.71
N GLU A 160 6.33 9.36 11.77
CA GLU A 160 5.77 9.28 13.11
C GLU A 160 5.07 10.60 13.41
N LEU A 161 3.77 10.53 13.75
CA LEU A 161 2.96 11.67 14.15
C LEU A 161 2.61 11.60 15.62
N GLY A 162 2.56 12.76 16.28
CA GLY A 162 1.98 12.89 17.61
C GLY A 162 0.45 12.75 17.59
N LYS A 163 -0.19 12.72 18.79
CA LYS A 163 -1.66 12.77 18.94
C LYS A 163 -2.25 14.06 18.38
N ASP A 164 -1.46 15.12 18.32
CA ASP A 164 -1.80 16.42 17.73
C ASP A 164 -1.52 16.48 16.23
N PHE A 165 -1.17 15.34 15.63
CA PHE A 165 -0.80 15.18 14.23
C PHE A 165 0.49 15.92 13.81
N SER A 166 1.26 16.47 14.74
CA SER A 166 2.57 17.04 14.44
C SER A 166 3.55 15.93 14.02
N VAL A 167 4.34 16.19 12.98
CA VAL A 167 5.37 15.26 12.50
C VAL A 167 6.55 15.29 13.48
N ARG A 168 6.79 14.18 14.17
CA ARG A 168 7.93 13.98 15.08
C ARG A 168 9.16 13.49 14.35
N ARG A 169 8.94 12.59 13.38
CA ARG A 169 10.00 11.98 12.61
C ARG A 169 9.50 11.63 11.21
N LYS A 170 10.39 11.77 10.21
CA LYS A 170 10.13 11.45 8.82
C LYS A 170 11.39 10.89 8.17
N GLY A 171 11.26 9.88 7.32
CA GLY A 171 12.37 9.25 6.61
C GLY A 171 11.86 8.21 5.61
N PHE A 172 12.76 7.37 5.10
CA PHE A 172 12.41 6.26 4.22
C PHE A 172 13.25 5.02 4.54
N PHE A 173 12.71 3.85 4.23
CA PHE A 173 13.40 2.60 4.47
C PHE A 173 14.38 2.25 3.36
N SER A 174 15.56 1.78 3.76
CA SER A 174 16.49 1.07 2.91
C SER A 174 16.52 -0.42 3.27
N VAL A 175 17.10 -1.26 2.42
CA VAL A 175 17.38 -2.67 2.72
C VAL A 175 18.84 -2.82 3.10
N ARG A 176 19.14 -3.46 4.23
CA ARG A 176 20.48 -3.74 4.72
C ARG A 176 20.82 -5.22 4.53
N GLY A 177 21.95 -5.47 3.88
CA GLY A 177 22.60 -6.77 3.79
C GLY A 177 24.06 -6.71 4.23
N PRO A 178 24.80 -7.84 4.14
CA PRO A 178 26.19 -7.92 4.58
C PRO A 178 27.13 -6.91 3.90
N GLU A 179 26.84 -6.53 2.66
CA GLU A 179 27.69 -5.64 1.87
C GLU A 179 27.31 -4.16 1.96
N GLY A 180 26.32 -3.81 2.78
CA GLY A 180 25.85 -2.45 2.96
C GLY A 180 24.36 -2.28 2.79
N THR A 181 23.94 -1.15 2.19
CA THR A 181 22.53 -0.80 2.02
C THR A 181 22.13 -0.68 0.56
N PHE A 182 20.87 -1.00 0.27
CA PHE A 182 20.23 -0.86 -1.04
C PHE A 182 18.86 -0.18 -0.85
N ILE A 183 18.50 0.71 -1.75
CA ILE A 183 17.18 1.37 -1.73
C ILE A 183 16.38 0.81 -2.92
N PRO A 184 15.49 -0.18 -2.71
CA PRO A 184 14.60 -0.66 -3.76
C PRO A 184 13.53 0.37 -4.11
N GLY A 185 12.94 0.28 -5.30
CA GLY A 185 11.59 0.75 -5.49
C GLY A 185 10.68 -0.03 -4.52
N ASN A 186 9.82 0.65 -3.75
CA ASN A 186 8.98 -0.04 -2.76
C ASN A 186 7.67 0.70 -2.54
N LYS A 187 6.58 -0.07 -2.48
CA LYS A 187 5.21 0.40 -2.27
C LYS A 187 4.45 -0.57 -1.37
N ASP A 188 3.20 -0.26 -1.06
CA ASP A 188 2.22 -1.18 -0.49
C ASP A 188 2.75 -1.95 0.73
N SER A 189 3.21 -1.21 1.72
CA SER A 189 3.76 -1.79 2.94
C SER A 189 2.88 -1.50 4.15
N ALA A 190 2.82 -2.45 5.07
CA ALA A 190 2.08 -2.34 6.33
C ALA A 190 2.85 -3.00 7.47
N PHE A 191 2.74 -2.46 8.67
CA PHE A 191 3.23 -3.13 9.87
C PHE A 191 2.27 -4.25 10.26
N ILE A 192 2.83 -5.39 10.72
CA ILE A 192 2.07 -6.48 11.33
C ILE A 192 1.99 -6.22 12.83
N HIS A 193 3.14 -6.09 13.48
CA HIS A 193 3.25 -5.69 14.87
C HIS A 193 4.62 -5.06 15.15
N LEU A 194 4.72 -4.38 16.28
CA LEU A 194 5.94 -3.73 16.76
C LEU A 194 6.50 -4.50 17.96
N GLN A 195 7.83 -4.62 18.02
CA GLN A 195 8.58 -5.19 19.15
C GLN A 195 9.74 -4.25 19.48
N GLU A 196 9.56 -3.41 20.51
CA GLU A 196 10.54 -2.36 20.86
C GLU A 196 10.90 -1.50 19.63
N LYS A 197 12.14 -1.62 19.14
CA LYS A 197 12.62 -0.90 17.95
C LYS A 197 12.42 -1.65 16.63
N ASN A 198 12.04 -2.91 16.68
CA ASN A 198 11.84 -3.74 15.51
C ASN A 198 10.35 -3.81 15.12
N ALA A 199 10.10 -4.06 13.86
CA ALA A 199 8.76 -4.30 13.33
C ALA A 199 8.76 -5.50 12.38
N ALA A 200 7.77 -6.37 12.53
CA ALA A 200 7.40 -7.28 11.45
C ALA A 200 6.52 -6.53 10.47
N MET A 201 6.79 -6.69 9.19
CA MET A 201 6.10 -5.93 8.15
C MET A 201 5.83 -6.72 6.88
N LEU A 202 4.81 -6.30 6.18
CA LEU A 202 4.49 -6.66 4.81
C LEU A 202 5.01 -5.58 3.87
N THR A 203 5.52 -5.95 2.70
CA THR A 203 6.13 -4.98 1.78
C THR A 203 6.04 -5.44 0.32
N ARG A 204 6.26 -4.54 -0.63
CA ARG A 204 6.24 -4.84 -2.07
C ARG A 204 7.40 -4.15 -2.79
N PRO A 205 8.62 -4.64 -2.64
CA PRO A 205 9.76 -4.14 -3.39
C PRO A 205 9.63 -4.48 -4.87
N SER A 206 10.10 -3.59 -5.73
CA SER A 206 10.12 -3.77 -7.19
C SER A 206 11.54 -4.03 -7.66
N PHE A 207 11.70 -4.99 -8.55
CA PHE A 207 12.99 -5.40 -9.13
C PHE A 207 12.91 -5.39 -10.65
N TRP A 208 14.09 -5.22 -11.29
CA TRP A 208 14.22 -5.24 -12.72
C TRP A 208 15.00 -6.50 -13.16
N GLU A 209 14.58 -7.11 -14.26
CA GLU A 209 15.40 -8.15 -14.89
C GLU A 209 16.66 -7.52 -15.47
N LEU A 210 17.81 -8.15 -15.19
CA LEU A 210 19.02 -7.83 -15.94
C LEU A 210 18.87 -8.38 -17.37
N PRO A 211 19.37 -7.67 -18.37
CA PRO A 211 19.48 -8.18 -19.72
C PRO A 211 20.29 -9.49 -19.72
N ASP A 212 20.02 -10.36 -20.69
CA ASP A 212 20.83 -11.56 -20.91
C ASP A 212 22.28 -11.11 -21.15
N ALA A 213 23.19 -11.54 -20.27
CA ALA A 213 24.62 -11.20 -20.37
C ALA A 213 25.23 -11.56 -21.73
N ARG A 214 24.64 -12.51 -22.44
CA ARG A 214 25.07 -12.90 -23.83
C ARG A 214 24.76 -11.80 -24.85
N LEU A 215 23.79 -10.92 -24.58
CA LEU A 215 23.42 -9.84 -25.46
C LEU A 215 24.13 -8.51 -25.11
N GLU A 216 24.81 -8.43 -23.97
CA GLU A 216 25.53 -7.25 -23.52
C GLU A 216 26.57 -6.74 -24.55
N PRO A 217 27.38 -7.60 -25.20
CA PRO A 217 28.29 -7.15 -26.24
C PRO A 217 27.59 -6.55 -27.47
N LEU A 218 26.40 -7.06 -27.82
CA LEU A 218 25.60 -6.54 -28.93
C LEU A 218 25.06 -5.13 -28.62
N PHE A 219 24.53 -4.93 -27.43
CA PHE A 219 24.03 -3.61 -27.00
C PHE A 219 25.15 -2.59 -26.92
N SER A 220 26.33 -3.00 -26.40
CA SER A 220 27.51 -2.17 -26.35
C SER A 220 28.01 -1.77 -27.76
N LEU A 221 28.01 -2.71 -28.69
CA LEU A 221 28.40 -2.47 -30.09
C LEU A 221 27.45 -1.50 -30.80
N LEU A 222 26.17 -1.54 -30.47
CA LEU A 222 25.13 -0.69 -31.05
C LEU A 222 24.96 0.65 -30.31
N GLU A 223 25.76 0.91 -29.29
CA GLU A 223 25.63 2.07 -28.37
C GLU A 223 24.21 2.19 -27.79
N LEU A 224 23.52 1.04 -27.61
CA LEU A 224 22.17 0.96 -27.04
C LEU A 224 22.24 0.48 -25.60
N GLU A 225 21.31 1.00 -24.78
CA GLU A 225 21.09 0.39 -23.47
C GLU A 225 20.26 -0.87 -23.59
N PRO A 226 20.64 -1.94 -22.92
CA PRO A 226 19.83 -3.15 -22.90
C PRO A 226 18.47 -2.87 -22.24
N PRO A 227 17.35 -3.34 -22.83
CA PRO A 227 16.02 -3.11 -22.29
C PRO A 227 15.87 -3.78 -20.92
N ARG A 228 15.62 -2.98 -19.89
CA ARG A 228 15.27 -3.49 -18.57
C ARG A 228 13.79 -3.86 -18.54
N ARG A 229 13.48 -5.06 -18.09
CA ARG A 229 12.09 -5.50 -17.88
C ARG A 229 11.80 -5.61 -16.39
N PRO A 230 10.73 -5.01 -15.90
CA PRO A 230 10.35 -5.19 -14.49
C PRO A 230 9.95 -6.64 -14.25
N LEU A 231 10.40 -7.22 -13.14
CA LEU A 231 9.78 -8.43 -12.61
C LEU A 231 8.35 -8.11 -12.18
N PRO A 232 7.41 -9.06 -12.27
CA PRO A 232 6.07 -8.84 -11.74
C PRO A 232 6.11 -8.49 -10.25
N ASP A 233 5.41 -7.43 -9.86
CA ASP A 233 5.26 -7.06 -8.46
C ASP A 233 4.54 -8.17 -7.70
N MET A 234 5.00 -8.46 -6.48
CA MET A 234 4.51 -9.54 -5.62
C MET A 234 4.55 -9.16 -4.15
N CYS A 235 3.82 -9.89 -3.33
CA CYS A 235 3.76 -9.68 -1.89
C CYS A 235 4.96 -10.28 -1.17
N TRP A 236 5.58 -9.50 -0.30
CA TRP A 236 6.71 -9.90 0.54
C TRP A 236 6.40 -9.68 2.02
N ARG A 237 7.13 -10.37 2.88
CA ARG A 237 7.25 -10.10 4.30
C ARG A 237 8.70 -9.75 4.64
N ALA A 238 8.92 -9.06 5.75
CA ALA A 238 10.25 -8.68 6.23
C ALA A 238 10.22 -8.29 7.71
N GLU A 239 11.40 -8.16 8.30
CA GLU A 239 11.63 -7.48 9.57
C GLU A 239 12.42 -6.19 9.32
N ALA A 240 12.16 -5.17 10.13
CA ALA A 240 12.79 -3.86 10.00
C ALA A 240 13.18 -3.29 11.36
N ASP A 241 14.25 -2.49 11.39
CA ASP A 241 14.62 -1.62 12.50
C ASP A 241 13.99 -0.24 12.26
N LEU A 242 13.18 0.20 13.21
CA LEU A 242 12.47 1.49 13.12
C LEU A 242 13.35 2.68 13.51
N GLU A 243 14.41 2.47 14.30
CA GLU A 243 15.33 3.55 14.68
C GLU A 243 16.22 3.94 13.49
N GLU A 244 16.70 2.93 12.75
CA GLU A 244 17.59 3.15 11.61
C GLU A 244 16.85 3.24 10.27
N LEU A 245 15.57 2.90 10.21
CA LEU A 245 14.73 2.75 9.02
C LEU A 245 15.36 1.81 7.98
N VAL A 246 15.70 0.61 8.43
CA VAL A 246 16.26 -0.43 7.59
C VAL A 246 15.46 -1.71 7.65
N ILE A 247 15.23 -2.32 6.51
CA ILE A 247 14.69 -3.66 6.36
C ILE A 247 15.86 -4.63 6.28
N PHE A 248 15.81 -5.74 7.01
CA PHE A 248 16.86 -6.76 7.00
C PHE A 248 16.68 -7.69 5.80
N GLU A 249 17.68 -7.73 4.89
CA GLU A 249 17.63 -8.51 3.65
C GLU A 249 17.37 -9.99 3.88
N ASP A 250 18.00 -10.58 4.89
CA ASP A 250 17.93 -12.01 5.22
C ASP A 250 16.52 -12.43 5.67
N THR A 251 15.72 -11.51 6.21
CA THR A 251 14.33 -11.74 6.63
C THR A 251 13.32 -11.55 5.48
N MET A 252 13.74 -10.92 4.37
CA MET A 252 12.86 -10.65 3.24
C MET A 252 12.52 -11.94 2.47
N GLU A 253 11.23 -12.29 2.44
CA GLU A 253 10.72 -13.47 1.74
C GLU A 253 9.47 -13.15 0.95
N PRO A 254 9.34 -13.63 -0.31
CA PRO A 254 8.09 -13.60 -1.05
C PRO A 254 7.01 -14.42 -0.35
N VAL A 255 5.80 -13.87 -0.25
CA VAL A 255 4.65 -14.52 0.40
C VAL A 255 3.75 -15.16 -0.64
N PHE A 256 3.27 -14.38 -1.60
CA PHE A 256 2.59 -14.90 -2.78
C PHE A 256 2.82 -14.01 -4.00
N VAL A 257 2.64 -14.60 -5.17
CA VAL A 257 3.01 -14.04 -6.47
C VAL A 257 1.79 -13.89 -7.37
N PRO A 258 1.89 -13.11 -8.46
CA PRO A 258 0.81 -13.04 -9.45
C PRO A 258 0.50 -14.41 -10.05
N GLU A 259 -0.79 -14.75 -10.08
CA GLU A 259 -1.30 -15.89 -10.84
C GLU A 259 -1.24 -15.61 -12.36
N PRO A 260 -1.39 -16.61 -13.24
CA PRO A 260 -1.25 -16.40 -14.69
C PRO A 260 -2.17 -15.34 -15.29
N TRP A 261 -3.35 -15.12 -14.70
CA TRP A 261 -4.32 -14.09 -15.14
C TRP A 261 -4.05 -12.71 -14.56
N GLU A 262 -3.11 -12.57 -13.62
CA GLU A 262 -2.74 -11.29 -12.99
C GLU A 262 -1.50 -10.67 -13.63
N HIS A 263 -1.52 -9.37 -13.76
CA HIS A 263 -0.37 -8.57 -14.15
C HIS A 263 0.59 -8.36 -12.99
N LYS A 264 0.04 -8.09 -11.80
CA LYS A 264 0.77 -7.90 -10.54
C LYS A 264 -0.15 -8.16 -9.35
N VAL A 265 0.45 -8.35 -8.18
CA VAL A 265 -0.23 -8.35 -6.89
C VAL A 265 0.51 -7.47 -5.89
N GLY A 266 -0.17 -7.04 -4.84
CA GLY A 266 0.42 -6.26 -3.75
C GLY A 266 -0.44 -6.29 -2.50
N TRP A 267 0.16 -5.88 -1.39
CA TRP A 267 -0.59 -5.66 -0.16
C TRP A 267 -1.42 -4.38 -0.29
N SER A 268 -2.65 -4.42 0.19
CA SER A 268 -3.54 -3.26 0.11
C SER A 268 -3.59 -2.47 1.42
N THR A 269 -3.96 -3.11 2.51
CA THR A 269 -4.35 -2.43 3.73
C THR A 269 -3.28 -2.50 4.83
N ASN A 270 -3.52 -1.76 5.93
CA ASN A 270 -2.96 -2.10 7.23
C ASN A 270 -3.47 -3.47 7.69
N THR A 271 -2.85 -4.04 8.73
CA THR A 271 -3.27 -5.30 9.31
C THR A 271 -4.28 -5.09 10.44
N VAL A 272 -5.16 -6.08 10.65
CA VAL A 272 -6.09 -6.17 11.76
C VAL A 272 -5.81 -7.47 12.52
N ARG A 273 -5.58 -7.39 13.82
CA ARG A 273 -5.34 -8.58 14.65
C ARG A 273 -6.64 -9.34 14.87
N LEU A 274 -6.69 -10.63 14.48
CA LEU A 274 -7.82 -11.52 14.73
C LEU A 274 -7.63 -12.40 15.97
N ALA A 275 -6.40 -12.88 16.20
CA ALA A 275 -6.04 -13.77 17.30
C ALA A 275 -4.61 -13.48 17.76
N GLU A 276 -4.07 -14.27 18.70
CA GLU A 276 -2.74 -14.06 19.28
C GLU A 276 -1.64 -13.96 18.21
N ASN A 277 -1.70 -14.81 17.18
CA ASN A 277 -0.71 -14.85 16.10
C ASN A 277 -1.38 -14.91 14.70
N GLU A 278 -2.52 -14.27 14.55
CA GLU A 278 -3.24 -14.18 13.26
C GLU A 278 -3.62 -12.74 12.96
N TYR A 279 -3.22 -12.26 11.80
CA TYR A 279 -3.46 -10.89 11.33
C TYR A 279 -4.13 -10.92 9.95
N LEU A 280 -5.29 -10.29 9.86
CA LEU A 280 -6.01 -10.10 8.59
C LEU A 280 -5.44 -8.89 7.85
N VAL A 281 -5.27 -9.01 6.55
CA VAL A 281 -4.77 -7.95 5.67
C VAL A 281 -5.43 -8.03 4.30
N GLY A 282 -5.71 -6.88 3.71
CA GLY A 282 -6.14 -6.78 2.32
C GLY A 282 -4.97 -6.94 1.35
N TRP A 283 -5.23 -7.59 0.23
CA TRP A 283 -4.31 -7.66 -0.91
C TRP A 283 -5.08 -7.37 -2.20
N HIS A 284 -4.40 -6.86 -3.23
CA HIS A 284 -4.99 -6.62 -4.55
C HIS A 284 -4.28 -7.42 -5.64
N GLY A 285 -5.07 -7.81 -6.62
CA GLY A 285 -4.59 -8.29 -7.91
C GLY A 285 -5.02 -7.34 -9.03
N VAL A 286 -4.15 -7.16 -10.01
CA VAL A 286 -4.47 -6.41 -11.23
C VAL A 286 -4.61 -7.40 -12.36
N LEU A 287 -5.80 -7.50 -12.94
CA LEU A 287 -6.05 -8.46 -14.01
C LEU A 287 -5.32 -8.08 -15.31
N ARG A 288 -4.91 -9.09 -16.09
CA ARG A 288 -4.29 -8.85 -17.41
C ARG A 288 -5.31 -8.43 -18.45
N GLU A 289 -6.53 -8.94 -18.33
CA GLU A 289 -7.59 -8.78 -19.32
C GLU A 289 -8.06 -7.31 -19.43
N ASP A 290 -8.44 -6.71 -18.31
CA ASP A 290 -9.10 -5.41 -18.26
C ASP A 290 -8.36 -4.36 -17.42
N ARG A 291 -7.24 -4.75 -16.81
CA ARG A 291 -6.46 -3.92 -15.87
C ARG A 291 -7.25 -3.49 -14.62
N SER A 292 -8.38 -4.12 -14.34
CA SER A 292 -9.12 -3.89 -13.10
C SER A 292 -8.29 -4.27 -11.88
N TYR A 293 -8.43 -3.48 -10.81
CA TYR A 293 -7.94 -3.81 -9.49
C TYR A 293 -9.04 -4.50 -8.71
N ARG A 294 -8.75 -5.67 -8.19
CA ARG A 294 -9.67 -6.44 -7.36
C ARG A 294 -9.00 -6.79 -6.06
N GLU A 295 -9.76 -6.71 -4.99
CA GLU A 295 -9.29 -6.88 -3.63
C GLU A 295 -9.67 -8.25 -3.07
N GLY A 296 -8.75 -8.83 -2.32
CA GLY A 296 -8.96 -10.05 -1.54
C GLY A 296 -8.39 -9.88 -0.14
N LEU A 297 -8.56 -10.89 0.69
CA LEU A 297 -8.07 -10.92 2.07
C LEU A 297 -7.11 -12.08 2.29
N ALA A 298 -6.15 -11.88 3.16
CA ALA A 298 -5.22 -12.90 3.61
C ALA A 298 -5.09 -12.88 5.13
N ILE A 299 -4.81 -14.01 5.73
CA ILE A 299 -4.38 -14.13 7.13
C ILE A 299 -2.90 -14.46 7.11
N VAL A 300 -2.11 -13.69 7.84
CA VAL A 300 -0.68 -13.91 8.05
C VAL A 300 -0.40 -14.11 9.55
N ASP A 301 0.68 -14.83 9.87
CA ASP A 301 1.18 -14.88 11.24
C ASP A 301 1.97 -13.63 11.62
N GLY A 302 2.43 -13.53 12.87
CA GLY A 302 3.24 -12.40 13.35
C GLY A 302 4.56 -12.20 12.62
N SER A 303 5.05 -13.20 11.88
CA SER A 303 6.23 -13.07 11.01
C SER A 303 5.88 -12.73 9.55
N GLY A 304 4.59 -12.62 9.22
CA GLY A 304 4.09 -12.35 7.88
C GLY A 304 3.99 -13.57 6.97
N ARG A 305 4.12 -14.79 7.50
CA ARG A 305 3.88 -16.01 6.72
C ARG A 305 2.40 -16.15 6.44
N LEU A 306 2.07 -16.54 5.21
CA LEU A 306 0.69 -16.75 4.79
C LEU A 306 0.10 -17.97 5.49
N LEU A 307 -1.04 -17.79 6.15
CA LEU A 307 -1.82 -18.84 6.80
C LEU A 307 -3.09 -19.17 6.02
N ALA A 308 -3.71 -18.17 5.42
CA ALA A 308 -4.89 -18.35 4.60
C ALA A 308 -5.03 -17.21 3.57
N VAL A 309 -5.72 -17.48 2.46
CA VAL A 309 -5.97 -16.49 1.41
C VAL A 309 -7.33 -16.72 0.75
N SER A 310 -8.04 -15.63 0.43
CA SER A 310 -9.25 -15.68 -0.38
C SER A 310 -8.94 -15.51 -1.87
N ASP A 311 -9.93 -15.78 -2.72
CA ASP A 311 -10.02 -15.19 -4.05
C ASP A 311 -10.45 -13.72 -3.93
N TYR A 312 -10.93 -13.08 -5.01
CA TYR A 312 -11.38 -11.69 -4.94
C TYR A 312 -12.72 -11.55 -4.23
N LEU A 313 -12.80 -10.65 -3.25
CA LEU A 313 -13.98 -10.40 -2.41
C LEU A 313 -14.58 -9.01 -2.64
N LEU A 314 -13.87 -8.12 -3.33
CA LEU A 314 -14.33 -6.79 -3.67
C LEU A 314 -13.78 -6.41 -5.06
N ALA A 315 -14.67 -6.00 -5.96
CA ALA A 315 -14.32 -5.60 -7.32
C ALA A 315 -15.13 -4.37 -7.75
N PRO A 316 -14.60 -3.53 -8.66
CA PRO A 316 -15.34 -2.38 -9.18
C PRO A 316 -16.66 -2.80 -9.83
N ARG A 317 -17.74 -2.05 -9.53
CA ARG A 317 -19.05 -2.20 -10.15
C ARG A 317 -19.83 -0.89 -10.20
N GLY A 318 -20.46 -0.64 -11.34
CA GLY A 318 -21.25 0.57 -11.57
C GLY A 318 -20.39 1.81 -11.79
N LEU A 319 -21.05 2.87 -12.24
CA LEU A 319 -20.39 4.07 -12.79
C LEU A 319 -19.34 4.69 -11.86
N TRP A 320 -19.60 4.76 -10.57
CA TRP A 320 -18.68 5.38 -9.58
C TRP A 320 -17.35 4.65 -9.41
N GLU A 321 -17.36 3.32 -9.57
CA GLU A 321 -16.19 2.48 -9.36
C GLU A 321 -15.50 2.10 -10.67
N GLU A 322 -16.23 2.19 -11.79
CA GLU A 322 -15.76 1.81 -13.11
C GLU A 322 -15.22 3.00 -13.93
N TYR A 323 -15.55 4.25 -13.55
CA TYR A 323 -15.17 5.44 -14.27
C TYR A 323 -14.60 6.52 -13.34
N GLY A 324 -13.46 7.10 -13.71
CA GLY A 324 -12.75 8.17 -13.01
C GLY A 324 -11.39 8.42 -13.63
N ASP A 325 -10.46 8.99 -12.89
CA ASP A 325 -9.09 9.25 -13.37
C ASP A 325 -8.37 7.96 -13.74
N ARG A 326 -8.63 6.89 -12.97
CA ARG A 326 -8.18 5.55 -13.27
C ARG A 326 -9.38 4.59 -13.22
N PRO A 327 -9.91 4.20 -14.38
CA PRO A 327 -11.08 3.33 -14.46
C PRO A 327 -10.83 1.95 -13.85
N LEU A 328 -11.89 1.30 -13.33
CA LEU A 328 -11.89 -0.06 -12.82
C LEU A 328 -10.92 -0.27 -11.64
N VAL A 329 -10.81 0.72 -10.77
CA VAL A 329 -9.93 0.65 -9.59
C VAL A 329 -10.73 0.81 -8.31
N ILE A 330 -10.66 -0.20 -7.44
CA ILE A 330 -10.82 -0.08 -6.00
C ILE A 330 -9.47 -0.42 -5.40
N PHE A 331 -8.89 0.50 -4.63
CA PHE A 331 -7.60 0.31 -3.98
C PHE A 331 -7.69 0.71 -2.52
N GLY A 332 -7.90 -0.29 -1.66
CA GLY A 332 -8.17 -0.09 -0.25
C GLY A 332 -6.89 -0.08 0.57
N ASN A 333 -6.64 0.99 1.32
CA ASN A 333 -5.48 1.11 2.18
C ASN A 333 -5.83 1.01 3.67
N GLY A 334 -7.11 1.21 4.02
CA GLY A 334 -7.63 1.12 5.39
C GLY A 334 -8.49 -0.12 5.60
N LEU A 335 -8.15 -0.94 6.60
CA LEU A 335 -8.94 -2.06 7.07
C LEU A 335 -9.16 -1.92 8.57
N LEU A 336 -10.43 -1.99 9.00
CA LEU A 336 -10.82 -1.87 10.40
C LEU A 336 -11.72 -3.02 10.78
N LEU A 337 -11.73 -3.38 12.05
CA LEU A 337 -12.69 -4.32 12.63
C LEU A 337 -13.37 -3.64 13.83
N HIS A 338 -14.69 -3.57 13.80
CA HIS A 338 -15.51 -3.07 14.90
C HIS A 338 -16.59 -4.09 15.25
N GLY A 339 -16.45 -4.76 16.39
CA GLY A 339 -17.25 -5.95 16.70
C GLY A 339 -17.01 -7.04 15.64
N GLU A 340 -18.08 -7.49 14.99
CA GLU A 340 -18.04 -8.47 13.89
C GLU A 340 -18.03 -7.81 12.50
N VAL A 341 -18.07 -6.47 12.42
CA VAL A 341 -18.12 -5.75 11.16
C VAL A 341 -16.72 -5.40 10.68
N LEU A 342 -16.34 -5.97 9.55
CA LEU A 342 -15.12 -5.62 8.82
C LEU A 342 -15.43 -4.40 7.94
N ILE A 343 -14.59 -3.37 8.03
CA ILE A 343 -14.75 -2.11 7.31
C ILE A 343 -13.52 -1.92 6.42
N TRP A 344 -13.73 -1.82 5.12
CA TRP A 344 -12.69 -1.52 4.14
C TRP A 344 -12.87 -0.10 3.63
N ILE A 345 -11.86 0.76 3.81
CA ILE A 345 -11.87 2.14 3.35
C ILE A 345 -10.81 2.27 2.26
N GLY A 346 -11.21 2.63 1.05
CA GLY A 346 -10.30 2.61 -0.09
C GLY A 346 -10.56 3.70 -1.12
N GLY A 347 -9.59 3.90 -1.99
CA GLY A 347 -9.71 4.74 -3.17
C GLY A 347 -10.58 4.08 -4.23
N VAL A 348 -11.35 4.89 -4.92
CA VAL A 348 -12.23 4.49 -5.99
C VAL A 348 -11.91 5.33 -7.22
N SER A 349 -11.51 4.65 -8.30
CA SER A 349 -11.17 5.24 -9.61
C SER A 349 -10.15 6.39 -9.54
N ASP A 350 -9.23 6.36 -8.54
CA ASP A 350 -8.26 7.41 -8.22
C ASP A 350 -8.87 8.82 -8.05
N TYR A 351 -10.15 8.88 -7.64
CA TYR A 351 -10.91 10.13 -7.55
C TYR A 351 -11.55 10.37 -6.18
N CYS A 352 -12.22 9.36 -5.63
CA CYS A 352 -12.94 9.47 -4.36
C CYS A 352 -12.62 8.32 -3.40
N ILE A 353 -13.17 8.38 -2.20
CA ILE A 353 -13.05 7.36 -1.15
C ILE A 353 -14.35 6.58 -1.05
N GLY A 354 -14.27 5.25 -1.07
CA GLY A 354 -15.37 4.35 -0.76
C GLY A 354 -15.25 3.74 0.63
N VAL A 355 -16.37 3.51 1.27
CA VAL A 355 -16.51 2.77 2.52
C VAL A 355 -17.32 1.52 2.26
N PHE A 356 -16.72 0.37 2.55
CA PHE A 356 -17.27 -0.94 2.24
C PHE A 356 -17.32 -1.77 3.54
N THR A 357 -18.38 -2.53 3.77
CA THR A 357 -18.55 -3.35 4.97
C THR A 357 -18.93 -4.77 4.65
N ALA A 358 -18.46 -5.72 5.45
CA ALA A 358 -18.86 -7.12 5.42
C ALA A 358 -18.87 -7.67 6.85
N GLU A 359 -19.67 -8.70 7.10
CA GLU A 359 -19.62 -9.43 8.36
C GLU A 359 -18.40 -10.35 8.36
N LEU A 360 -17.62 -10.34 9.45
CA LEU A 360 -16.42 -11.18 9.57
C LEU A 360 -16.77 -12.67 9.44
N GLY A 361 -17.93 -13.08 9.97
CA GLY A 361 -18.45 -14.43 9.86
C GLY A 361 -18.72 -14.90 8.42
N ASP A 362 -19.02 -13.98 7.50
CA ASP A 362 -19.22 -14.29 6.08
C ASP A 362 -17.87 -14.32 5.32
N VAL A 363 -16.89 -13.56 5.78
CA VAL A 363 -15.56 -13.44 5.17
C VAL A 363 -14.67 -14.63 5.49
N LEU A 364 -14.58 -15.02 6.77
CA LEU A 364 -13.63 -16.05 7.23
C LEU A 364 -13.78 -17.41 6.51
N PRO A 365 -14.97 -17.93 6.19
CA PRO A 365 -15.13 -19.18 5.46
C PRO A 365 -14.55 -19.16 4.03
N LEU A 366 -14.36 -17.97 3.45
CA LEU A 366 -13.81 -17.79 2.10
C LEU A 366 -12.28 -17.77 2.07
N LEU A 367 -11.62 -17.69 3.23
CA LEU A 367 -10.17 -17.78 3.36
C LEU A 367 -9.73 -19.24 3.47
N ARG A 368 -9.13 -19.75 2.43
CA ARG A 368 -8.58 -21.11 2.39
C ARG A 368 -7.24 -21.15 3.11
N ARG A 369 -7.08 -22.06 4.06
CA ARG A 369 -5.80 -22.34 4.74
C ARG A 369 -4.77 -22.88 3.74
N ILE A 370 -3.50 -22.46 3.89
CA ILE A 370 -2.36 -22.82 3.04
C ILE A 370 -1.49 -23.84 3.78
#